data_ebb8a864e5fbda4a1641980d7e9fab12
#
_entry.id   ebb8a864e5fbda4a1641980d7e9fab12
#
_cell.length_a   1.000
_cell.length_b   1.000
_cell.length_c   1.000
_cell.angle_alpha   90.00
_cell.angle_beta   90.00
_cell.angle_gamma   90.00
#
_symmetry.space_group_name_H-M   'P 1'
#
loop_
_entity.id
_entity.type
_entity.pdbx_description
1 polymer ?
#
loop_
_entity_poly.entity_id
_entity_poly.type
_entity_poly.pdbx_seq_one_letter_code
_entity_poly.pdbx_strand_id
1 'polypeptide(L)'
;VTFNRIQFTPDVTPSDVVGFSLYDRQSGEFQYKPGAVMCNLLLADEINRTSSKTQASLLEVMEEGNATVDGKTYEIPKPFTVIATQNPFGSAGTQMLPQSQMDRFMVKLSMGYPDFESQINILRDRQTEQPLDLLQMISSREEVQQLQQEVKEVEVADDILRYITLLVEAT
;
A
#
# COMPACT_ATOMS: atom_id res chain seq x y z
N VAL A 1 -9.74 -12.05 -2.16
CA VAL A 1 -8.79 -10.96 -1.86
C VAL A 1 -8.90 -10.60 -0.40
N THR A 2 -7.79 -10.63 0.33
CA THR A 2 -7.72 -10.19 1.73
C THR A 2 -7.37 -8.72 1.79
N PHE A 3 -8.02 -7.99 2.69
CA PHE A 3 -7.83 -6.55 2.90
C PHE A 3 -7.45 -6.29 4.35
N ASN A 4 -6.43 -5.45 4.55
CA ASN A 4 -6.07 -4.92 5.86
C ASN A 4 -5.97 -3.39 5.80
N ARG A 5 -6.24 -2.75 6.92
CA ARG A 5 -6.00 -1.32 7.13
C ARG A 5 -5.13 -1.14 8.36
N ILE A 6 -4.12 -0.30 8.25
CA ILE A 6 -3.30 0.16 9.38
C ILE A 6 -3.31 1.69 9.40
N GLN A 7 -3.71 2.24 10.55
CA GLN A 7 -3.62 3.67 10.83
C GLN A 7 -2.27 3.92 11.47
N PHE A 8 -1.38 4.64 10.78
CA PHE A 8 -0.08 4.97 11.33
C PHE A 8 -0.16 6.07 12.38
N THR A 9 0.41 5.78 13.53
CA THR A 9 0.58 6.68 14.67
C THR A 9 2.03 6.59 15.15
N PRO A 10 2.51 7.49 16.03
CA PRO A 10 3.88 7.39 16.55
C PRO A 10 4.21 6.08 17.26
N ASP A 11 3.20 5.37 17.78
CA ASP A 11 3.36 4.13 18.53
C ASP A 11 3.43 2.89 17.63
N VAL A 12 3.04 3.00 16.35
CA VAL A 12 3.11 1.87 15.41
C VAL A 12 4.56 1.48 15.16
N THR A 13 4.85 0.21 15.36
CA THR A 13 6.19 -0.37 15.25
C THR A 13 6.37 -1.15 13.95
N PRO A 14 7.61 -1.47 13.53
CA PRO A 14 7.84 -2.40 12.43
C PRO A 14 7.16 -3.76 12.61
N SER A 15 7.08 -4.25 13.85
CA SER A 15 6.43 -5.54 14.15
C SER A 15 4.91 -5.53 13.88
N ASP A 16 4.26 -4.38 14.02
CA ASP A 16 2.84 -4.26 13.65
C ASP A 16 2.65 -4.35 12.12
N VAL A 17 3.67 -3.90 11.37
CA VAL A 17 3.68 -3.94 9.91
C VAL A 17 4.00 -5.33 9.39
N VAL A 18 5.16 -5.88 9.75
CA VAL A 18 5.69 -7.15 9.18
C VAL A 18 5.36 -8.39 10.00
N GLY A 19 4.94 -8.21 11.25
CA GLY A 19 4.72 -9.32 12.19
C GLY A 19 5.89 -9.54 13.14
N PHE A 20 5.75 -10.52 14.00
CA PHE A 20 6.74 -10.91 15.00
C PHE A 20 6.64 -12.39 15.36
N SER A 21 7.67 -12.95 15.98
CA SER A 21 7.62 -14.31 16.51
C SER A 21 7.29 -14.30 18.01
N LEU A 22 6.32 -15.14 18.37
CA LEU A 22 5.94 -15.35 19.77
C LEU A 22 6.32 -16.77 20.19
N TYR A 23 6.99 -16.89 21.34
CA TYR A 23 7.31 -18.18 21.89
C TYR A 23 6.04 -18.84 22.48
N ASP A 24 5.69 -19.99 21.94
CA ASP A 24 4.60 -20.82 22.43
C ASP A 24 5.12 -21.80 23.49
N ARG A 25 4.67 -21.63 24.73
CA ARG A 25 5.08 -22.48 25.83
C ARG A 25 4.55 -23.90 25.76
N GLN A 26 3.48 -24.14 25.01
CA GLN A 26 2.88 -25.47 24.89
C GLN A 26 3.64 -26.33 23.87
N SER A 27 4.00 -25.74 22.73
CA SER A 27 4.78 -26.43 21.69
C SER A 27 6.29 -26.34 21.89
N GLY A 28 6.77 -25.38 22.69
CA GLY A 28 8.21 -25.10 22.86
C GLY A 28 8.84 -24.40 21.64
N GLU A 29 8.05 -23.89 20.72
CA GLU A 29 8.51 -23.31 19.45
C GLU A 29 8.12 -21.83 19.31
N PHE A 30 8.87 -21.10 18.46
CA PHE A 30 8.50 -19.77 18.04
C PHE A 30 7.47 -19.84 16.92
N GLN A 31 6.32 -19.22 17.12
CA GLN A 31 5.24 -19.08 16.13
C GLN A 31 5.24 -17.67 15.57
N TYR A 32 5.24 -17.55 14.26
CA TYR A 32 5.06 -16.27 13.58
C TYR A 32 3.62 -15.75 13.74
N LYS A 33 3.51 -14.52 14.16
CA LYS A 33 2.27 -13.75 14.17
C LYS A 33 2.30 -12.75 13.03
N PRO A 34 1.43 -12.90 12.01
CA PRO A 34 1.45 -12.04 10.84
C PRO A 34 1.14 -10.58 11.19
N GLY A 35 1.86 -9.66 10.55
CA GLY A 35 1.60 -8.23 10.61
C GLY A 35 0.59 -7.78 9.56
N ALA A 36 0.36 -6.45 9.50
CA ALA A 36 -0.64 -5.86 8.63
C ALA A 36 -0.40 -6.14 7.14
N VAL A 37 0.86 -6.32 6.70
CA VAL A 37 1.24 -6.58 5.30
C VAL A 37 0.80 -7.95 4.78
N MET A 38 0.41 -8.89 5.65
CA MET A 38 0.01 -10.23 5.24
C MET A 38 -1.40 -10.25 4.64
N CYS A 39 -1.57 -9.51 3.54
CA CYS A 39 -2.82 -9.37 2.80
C CYS A 39 -2.57 -9.07 1.32
N ASN A 40 -3.63 -9.04 0.50
CA ASN A 40 -3.54 -8.67 -0.91
C ASN A 40 -3.62 -7.15 -1.13
N LEU A 41 -4.44 -6.46 -0.33
CA LEU A 41 -4.62 -5.02 -0.39
C LEU A 41 -4.43 -4.43 1.00
N LEU A 42 -3.45 -3.54 1.14
CA LEU A 42 -3.18 -2.82 2.38
C LEU A 42 -3.51 -1.33 2.21
N LEU A 43 -4.35 -0.81 3.07
CA LEU A 43 -4.52 0.62 3.26
C LEU A 43 -3.62 1.11 4.41
N ALA A 44 -2.54 1.80 4.04
CA ALA A 44 -1.56 2.40 4.95
C ALA A 44 -1.92 3.87 5.19
N ASP A 45 -2.72 4.13 6.21
CA ASP A 45 -3.32 5.44 6.44
C ASP A 45 -2.39 6.33 7.27
N GLU A 46 -2.16 7.58 6.81
CA GLU A 46 -1.28 8.58 7.43
C GLU A 46 0.16 8.09 7.70
N ILE A 47 0.79 7.45 6.70
CA ILE A 47 2.14 6.84 6.82
C ILE A 47 3.21 7.82 7.32
N ASN A 48 3.02 9.12 7.12
CA ASN A 48 3.93 10.17 7.58
C ASN A 48 3.85 10.47 9.10
N ARG A 49 2.98 9.79 9.84
CA ARG A 49 2.86 9.96 11.30
C ARG A 49 3.68 8.98 12.12
N THR A 50 4.28 7.98 11.49
CA THR A 50 5.10 6.98 12.18
C THR A 50 6.59 7.24 12.01
N SER A 51 7.42 6.48 12.71
CA SER A 51 8.88 6.56 12.64
C SER A 51 9.41 6.17 11.26
N SER A 52 10.56 6.73 10.85
CA SER A 52 11.24 6.34 9.61
C SER A 52 11.58 4.84 9.56
N LYS A 53 11.80 4.21 10.72
CA LYS A 53 12.07 2.77 10.82
C LYS A 53 10.83 1.96 10.43
N THR A 54 9.66 2.37 10.89
CA THR A 54 8.39 1.72 10.56
C THR A 54 8.01 1.96 9.09
N GLN A 55 8.24 3.18 8.58
CA GLN A 55 8.07 3.47 7.15
C GLN A 55 8.96 2.56 6.29
N ALA A 56 10.24 2.43 6.65
CA ALA A 56 11.20 1.60 5.93
C ALA A 56 10.76 0.13 5.87
N SER A 57 10.21 -0.43 6.94
CA SER A 57 9.74 -1.82 6.94
C SER A 57 8.58 -2.08 5.97
N LEU A 58 7.66 -1.11 5.80
CA LEU A 58 6.62 -1.21 4.79
C LEU A 58 7.18 -1.10 3.36
N LEU A 59 8.07 -0.12 3.15
CA LEU A 59 8.67 0.13 1.84
C LEU A 59 9.54 -1.03 1.36
N GLU A 60 10.24 -1.71 2.28
CA GLU A 60 11.00 -2.94 1.99
C GLU A 60 10.06 -4.05 1.50
N VAL A 61 8.96 -4.29 2.21
CA VAL A 61 7.96 -5.29 1.80
C VAL A 61 7.35 -4.97 0.43
N MET A 62 7.10 -3.69 0.14
CA MET A 62 6.56 -3.27 -1.17
C MET A 62 7.54 -3.59 -2.31
N GLU A 63 8.83 -3.45 -2.07
CA GLU A 63 9.88 -3.70 -3.06
C GLU A 63 10.18 -5.19 -3.23
N GLU A 64 10.34 -5.91 -2.12
CA GLU A 64 10.79 -7.30 -2.14
C GLU A 64 9.64 -8.33 -2.25
N GLY A 65 8.41 -7.96 -1.91
CA GLY A 65 7.25 -8.86 -1.90
C GLY A 65 7.31 -9.94 -0.83
N ASN A 66 8.13 -9.73 0.20
CA ASN A 66 8.27 -10.63 1.34
C ASN A 66 8.56 -9.85 2.63
N ALA A 67 8.39 -10.49 3.79
CA ALA A 67 8.71 -9.96 5.09
C ALA A 67 9.71 -10.89 5.80
N THR A 68 10.82 -10.34 6.31
CA THR A 68 11.81 -11.11 7.07
C THR A 68 11.68 -10.81 8.56
N VAL A 69 11.37 -11.86 9.34
CA VAL A 69 11.21 -11.79 10.80
C VAL A 69 12.06 -12.87 11.45
N ASP A 70 12.95 -12.46 12.36
CA ASP A 70 13.86 -13.35 13.09
C ASP A 70 14.64 -14.32 12.18
N GLY A 71 15.10 -13.81 11.03
CA GLY A 71 15.88 -14.57 10.05
C GLY A 71 15.06 -15.54 9.19
N LYS A 72 13.74 -15.53 9.28
CA LYS A 72 12.84 -16.29 8.42
C LYS A 72 12.09 -15.36 7.48
N THR A 73 12.03 -15.73 6.21
CA THR A 73 11.32 -14.96 5.17
C THR A 73 9.92 -15.55 4.95
N TYR A 74 8.94 -14.67 4.94
CA TYR A 74 7.52 -14.98 4.73
C TYR A 74 7.04 -14.27 3.47
N GLU A 75 6.54 -15.02 2.51
CA GLU A 75 6.00 -14.45 1.27
C GLU A 75 4.69 -13.70 1.53
N ILE A 76 4.56 -12.53 0.93
CA ILE A 76 3.33 -11.74 0.96
C ILE A 76 2.32 -12.32 -0.04
N PRO A 77 1.03 -12.41 0.31
CA PRO A 77 -0.02 -12.88 -0.60
C PRO A 77 -0.07 -12.07 -1.90
N LYS A 78 -0.05 -12.74 -3.06
CA LYS A 78 -0.11 -12.10 -4.39
C LYS A 78 -1.52 -12.12 -4.98
N PRO A 79 -1.93 -11.08 -5.72
CA PRO A 79 -1.23 -9.79 -5.90
C PRO A 79 -1.15 -9.02 -4.59
N PHE A 80 -0.11 -8.18 -4.41
CA PHE A 80 0.03 -7.27 -3.27
C PHE A 80 -0.03 -5.82 -3.76
N THR A 81 -0.92 -5.03 -3.19
CA THR A 81 -1.06 -3.61 -3.51
C THR A 81 -1.17 -2.80 -2.23
N VAL A 82 -0.45 -1.70 -2.16
CA VAL A 82 -0.50 -0.75 -1.05
C VAL A 82 -1.09 0.57 -1.52
N ILE A 83 -2.12 1.03 -0.83
CA ILE A 83 -2.64 2.39 -0.93
C ILE A 83 -2.20 3.12 0.33
N ALA A 84 -1.34 4.12 0.18
CA ALA A 84 -0.86 4.92 1.31
C ALA A 84 -1.42 6.34 1.25
N THR A 85 -1.78 6.89 2.41
CA THR A 85 -2.14 8.30 2.53
C THR A 85 -1.08 9.06 3.32
N GLN A 86 -0.90 10.34 2.97
CA GLN A 86 -0.13 11.29 3.75
C GLN A 86 -1.01 12.50 4.06
N ASN A 87 -1.00 12.94 5.30
CA ASN A 87 -1.67 14.17 5.69
C ASN A 87 -0.64 15.31 5.79
N PRO A 88 -0.67 16.30 4.86
CA PRO A 88 0.29 17.41 4.88
C PRO A 88 0.07 18.37 6.07
N PHE A 89 -1.13 18.37 6.66
CA PHE A 89 -1.49 19.22 7.79
C PHE A 89 -1.26 18.52 9.13
N GLY A 90 -0.16 17.81 9.27
CA GLY A 90 0.16 17.07 10.48
C GLY A 90 0.54 17.95 11.66
N SER A 91 0.24 17.47 12.87
CA SER A 91 0.74 17.99 14.14
C SER A 91 2.27 17.86 14.25
N ALA A 92 2.88 18.54 15.20
CA ALA A 92 4.31 18.43 15.48
C ALA A 92 4.79 16.97 15.54
N GLY A 93 5.79 16.63 14.72
CA GLY A 93 6.32 15.26 14.62
C GLY A 93 5.95 14.49 13.36
N THR A 94 5.13 15.06 12.46
CA THR A 94 4.88 14.44 11.15
C THR A 94 6.00 14.78 10.17
N GLN A 95 6.59 13.78 9.57
CA GLN A 95 7.62 13.94 8.53
C GLN A 95 7.13 13.32 7.22
N MET A 96 6.95 14.18 6.20
CA MET A 96 6.61 13.70 4.85
C MET A 96 7.67 12.73 4.35
N LEU A 97 7.26 11.73 3.57
CA LEU A 97 8.21 10.81 2.96
C LEU A 97 9.18 11.57 2.05
N PRO A 98 10.50 11.32 2.16
CA PRO A 98 11.47 11.82 1.20
C PRO A 98 11.18 11.36 -0.22
N GLN A 99 11.63 12.11 -1.24
CA GLN A 99 11.41 11.76 -2.64
C GLN A 99 11.88 10.34 -2.97
N SER A 100 13.06 9.94 -2.49
CA SER A 100 13.62 8.59 -2.70
C SER A 100 12.76 7.45 -2.13
N GLN A 101 11.90 7.73 -1.16
CA GLN A 101 10.93 6.76 -0.63
C GLN A 101 9.61 6.81 -1.38
N MET A 102 9.23 7.99 -1.88
CA MET A 102 8.04 8.14 -2.74
C MET A 102 8.19 7.45 -4.09
N ASP A 103 9.41 7.35 -4.62
CA ASP A 103 9.72 6.66 -5.89
C ASP A 103 9.35 5.16 -5.89
N ARG A 104 9.10 4.57 -4.72
CA ARG A 104 8.60 3.19 -4.60
C ARG A 104 7.10 3.06 -4.86
N PHE A 105 6.38 4.17 -4.93
CA PHE A 105 4.98 4.20 -5.29
C PHE A 105 4.82 4.45 -6.79
N MET A 106 3.98 3.64 -7.43
CA MET A 106 3.73 3.75 -8.89
C MET A 106 3.11 5.08 -9.27
N VAL A 107 2.20 5.61 -8.45
CA VAL A 107 1.51 6.88 -8.67
C VAL A 107 1.35 7.65 -7.38
N LYS A 108 1.42 8.99 -7.50
CA LYS A 108 1.06 9.94 -6.46
C LYS A 108 -0.11 10.79 -6.96
N LEU A 109 -1.18 10.82 -6.17
CA LEU A 109 -2.39 11.58 -6.49
C LEU A 109 -2.63 12.62 -5.41
N SER A 110 -3.16 13.78 -5.82
CA SER A 110 -3.70 14.80 -4.92
C SER A 110 -5.20 14.88 -5.15
N MET A 111 -5.99 14.71 -4.09
CA MET A 111 -7.45 14.71 -4.22
C MET A 111 -8.04 16.11 -4.28
N GLY A 112 -7.45 17.08 -3.60
CA GLY A 112 -8.02 18.44 -3.49
C GLY A 112 -9.39 18.46 -2.83
N TYR A 113 -10.12 19.53 -3.05
CA TYR A 113 -11.53 19.65 -2.65
C TYR A 113 -12.43 19.45 -3.86
N PRO A 114 -13.61 18.80 -3.71
CA PRO A 114 -14.58 18.69 -4.79
C PRO A 114 -15.15 20.08 -5.15
N ASP A 115 -15.55 20.25 -6.40
CA ASP A 115 -16.27 21.44 -6.83
C ASP A 115 -17.64 21.57 -6.15
N PHE A 116 -18.29 22.73 -6.31
CA PHE A 116 -19.55 23.04 -5.63
C PHE A 116 -20.65 22.02 -5.90
N GLU A 117 -20.86 21.62 -7.15
CA GLU A 117 -21.90 20.66 -7.51
C GLU A 117 -21.57 19.25 -6.98
N SER A 118 -20.32 18.84 -7.04
CA SER A 118 -19.87 17.59 -6.45
C SER A 118 -20.07 17.55 -4.94
N GLN A 119 -19.86 18.67 -4.23
CA GLN A 119 -20.15 18.77 -2.79
C GLN A 119 -21.63 18.58 -2.50
N ILE A 120 -22.52 19.20 -3.28
CA ILE A 120 -23.97 19.03 -3.16
C ILE A 120 -24.35 17.56 -3.36
N ASN A 121 -23.80 16.93 -4.38
CA ASN A 121 -24.07 15.52 -4.67
C ASN A 121 -23.63 14.60 -3.53
N ILE A 122 -22.43 14.81 -2.98
CA ILE A 122 -21.94 14.06 -1.80
C ILE A 122 -22.90 14.18 -0.61
N LEU A 123 -23.41 15.40 -0.35
CA LEU A 123 -24.37 15.61 0.74
C LEU A 123 -25.70 14.91 0.47
N ARG A 124 -26.16 14.96 -0.78
CA ARG A 124 -27.42 14.32 -1.19
C ARG A 124 -27.34 12.79 -1.10
N ASP A 125 -26.28 12.20 -1.63
CA ASP A 125 -26.10 10.75 -1.69
C ASP A 125 -26.01 10.13 -0.28
N ARG A 126 -25.45 10.88 0.68
CA ARG A 126 -25.34 10.43 2.08
C ARG A 126 -26.60 10.59 2.92
N GLN A 127 -27.68 11.18 2.38
CA GLN A 127 -28.95 11.32 3.12
C GLN A 127 -29.73 10.01 3.22
N THR A 128 -29.61 9.13 2.24
CA THR A 128 -30.46 7.95 2.12
C THR A 128 -29.70 6.63 2.20
N GLU A 129 -28.48 6.56 1.66
CA GLU A 129 -27.72 5.30 1.57
C GLU A 129 -26.21 5.55 1.77
N GLN A 130 -25.49 4.50 2.16
CA GLN A 130 -24.03 4.49 2.17
C GLN A 130 -23.55 4.07 0.77
N PRO A 131 -22.86 4.94 0.00
CA PRO A 131 -22.42 4.57 -1.36
C PRO A 131 -21.52 3.34 -1.41
N LEU A 132 -20.83 3.03 -0.30
CA LEU A 132 -19.97 1.83 -0.20
C LEU A 132 -20.77 0.53 -0.23
N ASP A 133 -22.02 0.53 0.24
CA ASP A 133 -22.88 -0.67 0.27
C ASP A 133 -23.39 -1.04 -1.13
N LEU A 134 -23.30 -0.11 -2.09
CA LEU A 134 -23.68 -0.33 -3.49
C LEU A 134 -22.55 -0.94 -4.34
N LEU A 135 -21.33 -1.03 -3.81
CA LEU A 135 -20.19 -1.57 -4.53
C LEU A 135 -20.36 -3.07 -4.78
N GLN A 136 -20.11 -3.47 -6.03
CA GLN A 136 -20.10 -4.87 -6.44
C GLN A 136 -18.69 -5.31 -6.80
N MET A 137 -18.40 -6.60 -6.65
CA MET A 137 -17.15 -7.18 -7.11
C MET A 137 -17.08 -7.09 -8.63
N ILE A 138 -16.02 -6.48 -9.15
CA ILE A 138 -15.81 -6.28 -10.59
C ILE A 138 -14.74 -7.21 -11.17
N SER A 139 -13.90 -7.82 -10.33
CA SER A 139 -12.85 -8.73 -10.77
C SER A 139 -12.46 -9.70 -9.65
N SER A 140 -11.95 -10.86 -10.04
CA SER A 140 -11.39 -11.86 -9.13
C SER A 140 -9.89 -11.65 -8.92
N ARG A 141 -9.31 -12.33 -7.93
CA ARG A 141 -7.87 -12.36 -7.70
C ARG A 141 -7.12 -12.97 -8.89
N GLU A 142 -7.68 -14.03 -9.43
CA GLU A 142 -7.13 -14.79 -10.54
C GLU A 142 -7.08 -13.94 -11.82
N GLU A 143 -8.14 -13.18 -12.10
CA GLU A 143 -8.16 -12.25 -13.23
C GLU A 143 -7.11 -11.15 -13.10
N VAL A 144 -6.92 -10.58 -11.91
CA VAL A 144 -5.86 -9.57 -11.70
C VAL A 144 -4.48 -10.17 -11.91
N GLN A 145 -4.23 -11.40 -11.43
CA GLN A 145 -2.95 -12.08 -11.66
C GLN A 145 -2.72 -12.40 -13.16
N GLN A 146 -3.77 -12.78 -13.87
CA GLN A 146 -3.71 -12.99 -15.31
C GLN A 146 -3.37 -11.69 -16.05
N LEU A 147 -4.04 -10.58 -15.74
CA LEU A 147 -3.72 -9.27 -16.30
C LEU A 147 -2.27 -8.85 -16.04
N GLN A 148 -1.76 -9.10 -14.82
CA GLN A 148 -0.35 -8.84 -14.51
C GLN A 148 0.62 -9.68 -15.34
N GLN A 149 0.22 -10.88 -15.74
CA GLN A 149 1.04 -11.72 -16.62
C GLN A 149 0.96 -11.23 -18.07
N GLU A 150 -0.23 -10.93 -18.57
CA GLU A 150 -0.45 -10.42 -19.93
C GLU A 150 0.31 -9.12 -20.20
N VAL A 151 0.39 -8.21 -19.20
CA VAL A 151 1.18 -6.97 -19.32
C VAL A 151 2.67 -7.25 -19.58
N LYS A 152 3.22 -8.34 -19.07
CA LYS A 152 4.64 -8.70 -19.29
C LYS A 152 4.91 -9.19 -20.71
N GLU A 153 3.87 -9.64 -21.42
CA GLU A 153 3.94 -10.15 -22.77
C GLU A 153 3.74 -9.05 -23.83
N VAL A 154 3.46 -7.82 -23.39
CA VAL A 154 3.30 -6.67 -24.30
C VAL A 154 4.64 -6.32 -24.93
N GLU A 155 4.72 -6.47 -26.24
CA GLU A 155 5.89 -6.06 -27.01
C GLU A 155 5.97 -4.53 -27.11
N VAL A 156 7.13 -3.98 -26.81
CA VAL A 156 7.41 -2.55 -26.95
C VAL A 156 8.48 -2.36 -28.02
N ALA A 157 8.13 -1.71 -29.12
CA ALA A 157 9.07 -1.44 -30.21
C ALA A 157 10.24 -0.54 -29.74
N ASP A 158 11.42 -0.73 -30.34
CA ASP A 158 12.65 0.01 -29.98
C ASP A 158 12.48 1.52 -30.03
N ASP A 159 11.68 2.04 -30.98
CA ASP A 159 11.40 3.47 -31.11
C ASP A 159 10.68 4.01 -29.86
N ILE A 160 9.78 3.23 -29.31
CA ILE A 160 9.04 3.59 -28.09
C ILE A 160 9.97 3.54 -26.86
N LEU A 161 10.85 2.53 -26.77
CA LEU A 161 11.86 2.44 -25.70
C LEU A 161 12.78 3.66 -25.71
N ARG A 162 13.25 4.07 -26.90
CA ARG A 162 14.08 5.29 -27.08
C ARG A 162 13.31 6.54 -26.67
N TYR A 163 12.05 6.65 -27.06
CA TYR A 163 11.21 7.79 -26.69
C TYR A 163 11.01 7.89 -25.17
N ILE A 164 10.73 6.76 -24.50
CA ILE A 164 10.63 6.70 -23.03
C ILE A 164 11.94 7.17 -22.37
N THR A 165 13.08 6.69 -22.87
CA THR A 165 14.41 7.07 -22.34
C THR A 165 14.64 8.58 -22.47
N LEU A 166 14.32 9.16 -23.62
CA LEU A 166 14.46 10.61 -23.84
C LEU A 166 13.55 11.45 -22.92
N LEU A 167 12.32 10.95 -22.64
CA LEU A 167 11.44 11.60 -21.68
C LEU A 167 12.01 11.60 -20.26
N VAL A 168 12.59 10.48 -19.83
CA VAL A 168 13.18 10.33 -18.49
C VAL A 168 14.43 11.22 -18.36
N GLU A 169 15.27 11.32 -19.41
CA GLU A 169 16.45 12.19 -19.41
C GLU A 169 16.10 13.69 -19.40
N ALA A 170 14.90 14.05 -19.87
CA ALA A 170 14.43 15.44 -19.94
C ALA A 170 13.72 15.92 -18.65
N THR A 171 13.46 15.02 -17.68
CA THR A 171 12.82 15.33 -16.40
C THR A 171 13.82 15.43 -15.27
#